data_44bf2fb1a1874f873d5491f8f3b466c3
#
_entry.id   44bf2fb1a1874f873d5491f8f3b466c3
#
_cell.length_a   1.000
_cell.length_b   1.000
_cell.length_c   1.000
_cell.angle_alpha   90.00
_cell.angle_beta   90.00
_cell.angle_gamma   90.00
#
_symmetry.space_group_name_H-M   'P 1'
#
loop_
_entity.id
_entity.type
_entity.pdbx_description
1 polymer ?
#
loop_
_entity_poly.entity_id
_entity_poly.type
_entity_poly.pdbx_seq_one_letter_code
_entity_poly.pdbx_strand_id
1 'polypeptide(L)'
;MLKLRDIRKTRGEGPQRYSLVVPRLDLRPGQRLALVGPSGSGKSTLLDLLALVLSPDPGGVFECRADDRTLDVAGLWRSGRQDVLAGLRSRVMGYVLQTGGLLGFLDVQRNIGLSRALLGLPADATVGRLAEQLEIADQLHKLPAALSVGQRQRVSIARALAHGPSIVLADEPTASLDPLNAERVMQLLVAQAEERGVCILVATHDEALARRAGLQ
;
A
#
# COMPACT_ATOMS: atom_id res chain seq x y z
N MET A 1 4.85 3.58 12.14
CA MET A 1 5.50 2.31 12.52
C MET A 1 4.46 1.29 12.94
N LEU A 2 4.54 0.06 12.44
CA LEU A 2 3.65 -1.03 12.87
C LEU A 2 4.46 -2.09 13.62
N LYS A 3 3.82 -2.68 14.64
CA LYS A 3 4.40 -3.78 15.43
C LYS A 3 3.34 -4.87 15.63
N LEU A 4 3.65 -6.07 15.15
CA LEU A 4 2.81 -7.26 15.28
C LEU A 4 3.56 -8.34 16.07
N ARG A 5 2.86 -9.01 17.00
CA ARG A 5 3.36 -10.16 17.76
C ARG A 5 2.23 -11.17 17.89
N ASP A 6 2.49 -12.40 17.47
CA ASP A 6 1.57 -13.53 17.56
C ASP A 6 0.17 -13.26 16.96
N ILE A 7 0.14 -12.45 15.89
CA ILE A 7 -1.11 -12.15 15.18
C ILE A 7 -1.50 -13.32 14.30
N ARG A 8 -2.78 -13.64 14.32
CA ARG A 8 -3.39 -14.66 13.45
C ARG A 8 -4.53 -14.07 12.65
N LYS A 9 -4.76 -14.65 11.49
CA LYS A 9 -5.97 -14.41 10.69
C LYS A 9 -6.39 -15.68 10.00
N THR A 10 -7.56 -16.17 10.38
CA THR A 10 -8.20 -17.33 9.75
C THR A 10 -9.17 -16.85 8.66
N ARG A 11 -9.15 -17.48 7.50
CA ARG A 11 -10.07 -17.24 6.37
C ARG A 11 -10.53 -18.56 5.76
N GLY A 12 -11.67 -18.50 5.07
CA GLY A 12 -12.29 -19.66 4.44
C GLY A 12 -13.05 -20.53 5.44
N GLU A 13 -13.78 -21.52 4.92
CA GLU A 13 -14.57 -22.49 5.67
C GLU A 13 -14.25 -23.91 5.20
N GLY A 14 -14.49 -24.88 6.07
CA GLY A 14 -14.28 -26.29 5.76
C GLY A 14 -12.86 -26.60 5.25
N PRO A 15 -12.74 -27.37 4.16
CA PRO A 15 -11.44 -27.76 3.58
C PRO A 15 -10.62 -26.59 3.02
N GLN A 16 -11.25 -25.44 2.74
CA GLN A 16 -10.57 -24.24 2.24
C GLN A 16 -10.14 -23.29 3.37
N ARG A 17 -10.29 -23.70 4.61
CA ARG A 17 -9.88 -22.91 5.77
C ARG A 17 -8.35 -22.88 5.86
N TYR A 18 -7.78 -21.67 5.94
CA TYR A 18 -6.36 -21.47 6.22
C TYR A 18 -6.17 -20.40 7.29
N SER A 19 -5.02 -20.44 7.94
CA SER A 19 -4.64 -19.45 8.94
C SER A 19 -3.29 -18.86 8.59
N LEU A 20 -3.28 -17.56 8.40
CA LEU A 20 -2.04 -16.77 8.39
C LEU A 20 -1.58 -16.56 9.83
N VAL A 21 -0.32 -16.86 10.12
CA VAL A 21 0.31 -16.63 11.41
C VAL A 21 1.48 -15.68 11.23
N VAL A 22 1.49 -14.59 12.00
CA VAL A 22 2.55 -13.59 12.02
C VAL A 22 3.17 -13.59 13.42
N PRO A 23 4.22 -14.38 13.68
CA PRO A 23 4.84 -14.45 15.01
C PRO A 23 5.43 -13.10 15.41
N ARG A 24 6.13 -12.45 14.46
CA ARG A 24 6.73 -11.13 14.66
C ARG A 24 6.89 -10.39 13.35
N LEU A 25 6.44 -9.13 13.33
CA LEU A 25 6.70 -8.20 12.23
C LEU A 25 6.84 -6.79 12.80
N ASP A 26 7.90 -6.10 12.43
CA ASP A 26 8.13 -4.69 12.76
C ASP A 26 8.35 -3.92 11.46
N LEU A 27 7.45 -2.98 11.13
CA LEU A 27 7.65 -2.05 10.01
C LEU A 27 8.10 -0.70 10.56
N ARG A 28 9.27 -0.24 10.10
CA ARG A 28 9.91 1.00 10.55
C ARG A 28 10.06 1.99 9.39
N PRO A 29 10.13 3.29 9.65
CA PRO A 29 10.39 4.29 8.61
C PRO A 29 11.63 3.93 7.79
N GLY A 30 11.57 4.19 6.48
CA GLY A 30 12.67 3.98 5.54
C GLY A 30 12.98 2.52 5.18
N GLN A 31 12.28 1.54 5.75
CA GLN A 31 12.47 0.14 5.35
C GLN A 31 11.89 -0.12 3.96
N ARG A 32 12.60 -0.94 3.18
CA ARG A 32 12.23 -1.38 1.84
C ARG A 32 12.18 -2.90 1.82
N LEU A 33 10.97 -3.44 1.92
CA LEU A 33 10.75 -4.87 2.17
C LEU A 33 10.00 -5.52 1.02
N ALA A 34 10.38 -6.74 0.67
CA ALA A 34 9.64 -7.63 -0.22
C ALA A 34 9.00 -8.77 0.58
N LEU A 35 7.72 -9.00 0.34
CA LEU A 35 7.00 -10.18 0.79
C LEU A 35 6.91 -11.15 -0.39
N VAL A 36 7.83 -12.11 -0.44
CA VAL A 36 7.94 -13.04 -1.57
C VAL A 36 7.26 -14.36 -1.25
N GLY A 37 6.56 -14.91 -2.22
CA GLY A 37 5.93 -16.21 -2.09
C GLY A 37 4.97 -16.52 -3.25
N PRO A 38 4.58 -17.79 -3.42
CA PRO A 38 3.67 -18.20 -4.49
C PRO A 38 2.28 -17.56 -4.33
N SER A 39 1.48 -17.61 -5.40
CA SER A 39 0.07 -17.22 -5.32
C SER A 39 -0.65 -18.06 -4.26
N GLY A 40 -1.57 -17.43 -3.49
CA GLY A 40 -2.30 -18.11 -2.43
C GLY A 40 -1.55 -18.28 -1.10
N SER A 41 -0.29 -17.83 -0.98
CA SER A 41 0.49 -17.94 0.28
C SER A 41 0.05 -16.98 1.40
N GLY A 42 -0.97 -16.15 1.16
CA GLY A 42 -1.49 -15.22 2.16
C GLY A 42 -0.91 -13.81 2.11
N LYS A 43 -0.12 -13.45 1.08
CA LYS A 43 0.49 -12.11 0.93
C LYS A 43 -0.54 -10.99 0.99
N SER A 44 -1.59 -11.05 0.18
CA SER A 44 -2.66 -10.05 0.19
C SER A 44 -3.41 -10.01 1.52
N THR A 45 -3.60 -11.16 2.18
CA THR A 45 -4.19 -11.21 3.52
C THR A 45 -3.33 -10.49 4.56
N LEU A 46 -2.01 -10.64 4.48
CA LEU A 46 -1.09 -9.88 5.34
C LEU A 46 -1.15 -8.38 5.03
N LEU A 47 -1.14 -8.00 3.74
CA LEU A 47 -1.26 -6.59 3.37
C LEU A 47 -2.57 -5.97 3.85
N ASP A 48 -3.70 -6.69 3.74
CA ASP A 48 -5.01 -6.21 4.23
C ASP A 48 -5.05 -6.04 5.75
N LEU A 49 -4.40 -6.94 6.51
CA LEU A 49 -4.21 -6.78 7.95
C LEU A 49 -3.41 -5.52 8.26
N LEU A 50 -2.25 -5.36 7.60
CA LEU A 50 -1.37 -4.21 7.79
C LEU A 50 -2.03 -2.90 7.37
N ALA A 51 -2.85 -2.93 6.31
CA ALA A 51 -3.63 -1.79 5.83
C ALA A 51 -4.83 -1.45 6.73
N LEU A 52 -5.04 -2.16 7.82
CA LEU A 52 -6.18 -2.00 8.72
C LEU A 52 -7.55 -2.14 8.01
N VAL A 53 -7.59 -2.93 6.95
CA VAL A 53 -8.82 -3.28 6.21
C VAL A 53 -9.43 -4.57 6.76
N LEU A 54 -8.57 -5.49 7.21
CA LEU A 54 -8.94 -6.78 7.75
C LEU A 54 -8.65 -6.85 9.25
N SER A 55 -9.63 -7.29 10.04
CA SER A 55 -9.43 -7.50 11.49
C SER A 55 -8.59 -8.76 11.75
N PRO A 56 -7.65 -8.74 12.70
CA PRO A 56 -7.01 -9.97 13.19
C PRO A 56 -7.99 -10.84 13.95
N ASP A 57 -7.66 -12.12 14.09
CA ASP A 57 -8.32 -12.99 15.07
C ASP A 57 -7.97 -12.51 16.50
N PRO A 58 -8.78 -12.85 17.52
CA PRO A 58 -8.48 -12.50 18.91
C PRO A 58 -7.11 -13.03 19.35
N GLY A 59 -6.37 -12.24 20.10
CA GLY A 59 -5.05 -12.57 20.63
C GLY A 59 -3.93 -11.78 19.95
N GLY A 60 -2.71 -11.89 20.51
CA GLY A 60 -1.54 -11.20 20.02
C GLY A 60 -1.54 -9.69 20.28
N VAL A 61 -0.49 -9.03 19.82
CA VAL A 61 -0.29 -7.58 19.90
C VAL A 61 -0.23 -6.98 18.50
N PHE A 62 -1.06 -5.99 18.22
CA PHE A 62 -0.99 -5.21 17.00
C PHE A 62 -1.03 -3.72 17.37
N GLU A 63 0.10 -3.06 17.23
CA GLU A 63 0.27 -1.65 17.56
C GLU A 63 0.63 -0.84 16.32
N CYS A 64 0.09 0.37 16.27
CA CYS A 64 0.50 1.40 15.29
C CYS A 64 0.98 2.63 16.03
N ARG A 65 2.22 3.06 15.75
CA ARG A 65 2.74 4.34 16.24
C ARG A 65 2.58 5.40 15.14
N ALA A 66 1.80 6.41 15.44
CA ALA A 66 1.56 7.59 14.62
C ALA A 66 1.52 8.84 15.52
N ASP A 67 2.05 9.97 15.06
CA ASP A 67 2.00 11.26 15.76
C ASP A 67 2.43 11.14 17.24
N ASP A 68 3.55 10.46 17.51
CA ASP A 68 4.12 10.17 18.84
C ASP A 68 3.19 9.39 19.79
N ARG A 69 2.09 8.86 19.30
CA ARG A 69 1.17 8.00 20.04
C ARG A 69 1.24 6.57 19.54
N THR A 70 1.18 5.64 20.48
CA THR A 70 1.01 4.21 20.15
C THR A 70 -0.43 3.83 20.39
N LEU A 71 -1.07 3.31 19.36
CA LEU A 71 -2.46 2.85 19.37
C LEU A 71 -2.50 1.32 19.35
N ASP A 72 -3.30 0.72 20.24
CA ASP A 72 -3.61 -0.72 20.21
C ASP A 72 -4.64 -1.00 19.12
N VAL A 73 -4.15 -1.37 17.93
CA VAL A 73 -4.99 -1.68 16.77
C VAL A 73 -5.88 -2.90 17.03
N ALA A 74 -5.35 -3.94 17.71
CA ALA A 74 -6.14 -5.11 18.07
C ALA A 74 -7.30 -4.73 19.02
N GLY A 75 -7.04 -3.84 19.98
CA GLY A 75 -8.05 -3.29 20.86
C GLY A 75 -9.10 -2.46 20.14
N LEU A 76 -8.69 -1.63 19.19
CA LEU A 76 -9.61 -0.84 18.36
C LEU A 76 -10.57 -1.74 17.56
N TRP A 77 -10.06 -2.83 16.98
CA TRP A 77 -10.90 -3.83 16.30
C TRP A 77 -11.90 -4.50 17.26
N ARG A 78 -11.45 -4.93 18.44
CA ARG A 78 -12.31 -5.58 19.45
C ARG A 78 -13.41 -4.64 19.96
N SER A 79 -13.13 -3.36 20.07
CA SER A 79 -14.09 -2.36 20.55
C SER A 79 -14.94 -1.72 19.44
N GLY A 80 -14.82 -2.21 18.17
CA GLY A 80 -15.60 -1.72 17.05
C GLY A 80 -15.31 -0.27 16.63
N ARG A 81 -14.15 0.29 17.02
CA ARG A 81 -13.76 1.69 16.73
C ARG A 81 -13.33 1.88 15.27
N GLN A 82 -14.27 1.62 14.35
CA GLN A 82 -14.03 1.73 12.90
C GLN A 82 -13.67 3.14 12.45
N ASP A 83 -14.21 4.15 13.11
CA ASP A 83 -13.91 5.57 12.92
C ASP A 83 -12.42 5.88 13.13
N VAL A 84 -11.84 5.37 14.22
CA VAL A 84 -10.42 5.56 14.56
C VAL A 84 -9.54 4.79 13.58
N LEU A 85 -9.90 3.54 13.26
CA LEU A 85 -9.17 2.71 12.29
C LEU A 85 -9.16 3.35 10.89
N ALA A 86 -10.31 3.88 10.43
CA ALA A 86 -10.41 4.58 9.16
C ALA A 86 -9.55 5.84 9.14
N GLY A 87 -9.61 6.66 10.20
CA GLY A 87 -8.79 7.85 10.35
C GLY A 87 -7.29 7.55 10.43
N LEU A 88 -6.89 6.45 11.07
CA LEU A 88 -5.51 6.00 11.10
C LEU A 88 -5.04 5.55 9.71
N ARG A 89 -5.83 4.69 9.05
CA ARG A 89 -5.55 4.19 7.70
C ARG A 89 -5.39 5.33 6.70
N SER A 90 -6.31 6.29 6.68
CA SER A 90 -6.30 7.39 5.72
C SER A 90 -5.08 8.30 5.84
N ARG A 91 -4.50 8.44 7.04
CA ARG A 91 -3.31 9.28 7.27
C ARG A 91 -2.00 8.53 7.10
N VAL A 92 -1.93 7.26 7.54
CA VAL A 92 -0.66 6.55 7.70
C VAL A 92 -0.36 5.64 6.53
N MET A 93 -1.39 5.17 5.80
CA MET A 93 -1.25 4.11 4.80
C MET A 93 -1.46 4.62 3.37
N GLY A 94 -0.53 4.30 2.48
CA GLY A 94 -0.74 4.27 1.04
C GLY A 94 -0.93 2.82 0.58
N TYR A 95 -1.89 2.56 -0.32
CA TYR A 95 -2.10 1.21 -0.83
C TYR A 95 -2.13 1.20 -2.35
N VAL A 96 -1.20 0.44 -2.95
CA VAL A 96 -1.12 0.18 -4.38
C VAL A 96 -1.72 -1.19 -4.65
N LEU A 97 -2.88 -1.22 -5.28
CA LEU A 97 -3.60 -2.46 -5.61
C LEU A 97 -3.05 -3.07 -6.92
N GLN A 98 -3.13 -4.39 -7.05
CA GLN A 98 -2.72 -5.13 -8.25
C GLN A 98 -3.37 -4.59 -9.53
N THR A 99 -4.66 -4.25 -9.48
CA THR A 99 -5.42 -3.71 -10.61
C THR A 99 -5.36 -2.19 -10.73
N GLY A 100 -4.53 -1.51 -9.92
CA GLY A 100 -4.47 -0.06 -9.81
C GLY A 100 -5.63 0.56 -9.04
N GLY A 101 -6.84 0.02 -9.10
CA GLY A 101 -8.02 0.45 -8.35
C GLY A 101 -8.42 1.91 -8.57
N LEU A 102 -8.19 2.47 -9.78
CA LEU A 102 -8.53 3.85 -10.11
C LEU A 102 -10.05 4.01 -10.26
N LEU A 103 -10.56 5.17 -9.85
CA LEU A 103 -11.95 5.54 -10.06
C LEU A 103 -12.13 5.99 -11.50
N GLY A 104 -12.87 5.20 -12.30
CA GLY A 104 -12.99 5.39 -13.76
C GLY A 104 -13.68 6.70 -14.18
N PHE A 105 -14.46 7.31 -13.29
CA PHE A 105 -15.16 8.58 -13.50
C PHE A 105 -14.36 9.83 -13.07
N LEU A 106 -13.18 9.65 -12.49
CA LEU A 106 -12.24 10.71 -12.17
C LEU A 106 -11.08 10.70 -13.15
N ASP A 107 -10.64 11.88 -13.58
CA ASP A 107 -9.38 12.02 -14.31
C ASP A 107 -8.16 11.63 -13.45
N VAL A 108 -6.99 11.56 -14.06
CA VAL A 108 -5.75 11.18 -13.39
C VAL A 108 -5.43 12.14 -12.25
N GLN A 109 -5.55 13.45 -12.48
CA GLN A 109 -5.27 14.47 -11.47
C GLN A 109 -6.14 14.28 -10.22
N ARG A 110 -7.43 14.06 -10.39
CA ARG A 110 -8.37 13.83 -9.30
C ARG A 110 -8.17 12.47 -8.63
N ASN A 111 -7.82 11.42 -9.39
CA ASN A 111 -7.44 10.14 -8.81
C ASN A 111 -6.23 10.27 -7.89
N ILE A 112 -5.16 10.96 -8.32
CA ILE A 112 -3.95 11.20 -7.50
C ILE A 112 -4.30 12.03 -6.27
N GLY A 113 -5.07 13.11 -6.46
CA GLY A 113 -5.44 14.04 -5.38
C GLY A 113 -6.50 13.53 -4.41
N LEU A 114 -7.12 12.37 -4.67
CA LEU A 114 -8.28 11.89 -3.91
C LEU A 114 -8.01 11.76 -2.41
N SER A 115 -6.91 11.10 -2.04
CA SER A 115 -6.54 10.91 -0.63
C SER A 115 -6.28 12.24 0.08
N ARG A 116 -5.68 13.21 -0.61
CA ARG A 116 -5.47 14.56 -0.09
C ARG A 116 -6.78 15.29 0.15
N ALA A 117 -7.70 15.23 -0.81
CA ALA A 117 -9.02 15.84 -0.71
C ALA A 117 -9.83 15.27 0.47
N LEU A 118 -9.82 13.94 0.65
CA LEU A 118 -10.49 13.26 1.77
C LEU A 118 -9.91 13.65 3.13
N LEU A 119 -8.64 14.00 3.20
CA LEU A 119 -7.96 14.46 4.41
C LEU A 119 -8.04 15.97 4.61
N GLY A 120 -8.68 16.72 3.71
CA GLY A 120 -8.74 18.18 3.76
C GLY A 120 -7.37 18.86 3.62
N LEU A 121 -6.40 18.20 2.99
CA LEU A 121 -5.07 18.79 2.77
C LEU A 121 -5.16 19.89 1.72
N PRO A 122 -4.38 20.98 1.88
CA PRO A 122 -4.41 22.11 0.95
C PRO A 122 -4.02 21.69 -0.46
N ALA A 123 -4.59 22.37 -1.45
CA ALA A 123 -4.14 22.24 -2.83
C ALA A 123 -2.74 22.85 -2.97
N ASP A 124 -1.80 22.04 -3.44
CA ASP A 124 -0.41 22.45 -3.68
C ASP A 124 0.17 21.74 -4.91
N ALA A 125 1.45 21.93 -5.21
CA ALA A 125 2.12 21.32 -6.34
C ALA A 125 2.39 19.80 -6.20
N THR A 126 1.93 19.13 -5.13
CA THR A 126 2.27 17.72 -4.85
C THR A 126 1.79 16.78 -5.95
N VAL A 127 0.56 16.96 -6.45
CA VAL A 127 0.01 16.11 -7.52
C VAL A 127 0.82 16.25 -8.80
N GLY A 128 1.16 17.49 -9.20
CA GLY A 128 1.98 17.78 -10.38
C GLY A 128 3.40 17.17 -10.25
N ARG A 129 4.08 17.41 -9.13
CA ARG A 129 5.41 16.84 -8.88
C ARG A 129 5.42 15.31 -8.93
N LEU A 130 4.44 14.64 -8.31
CA LEU A 130 4.31 13.19 -8.39
C LEU A 130 4.05 12.71 -9.81
N ALA A 131 3.23 13.43 -10.56
CA ALA A 131 2.96 13.09 -11.96
C ALA A 131 4.21 13.21 -12.83
N GLU A 132 5.05 14.23 -12.62
CA GLU A 132 6.35 14.38 -13.28
C GLU A 132 7.31 13.26 -12.90
N GLN A 133 7.52 13.01 -11.60
CA GLN A 133 8.41 11.97 -11.07
C GLN A 133 8.02 10.56 -11.54
N LEU A 134 6.73 10.30 -11.75
CA LEU A 134 6.19 9.03 -12.22
C LEU A 134 5.94 9.00 -13.74
N GLU A 135 6.39 10.02 -14.47
CA GLU A 135 6.32 10.09 -15.95
C GLU A 135 4.88 9.96 -16.48
N ILE A 136 3.93 10.64 -15.85
CA ILE A 136 2.51 10.68 -16.22
C ILE A 136 1.93 12.09 -16.24
N ALA A 137 2.77 13.13 -16.29
CA ALA A 137 2.33 14.52 -16.27
C ALA A 137 1.41 14.87 -17.45
N ASP A 138 1.72 14.36 -18.64
CA ASP A 138 0.94 14.51 -19.87
C ASP A 138 -0.40 13.75 -19.87
N GLN A 139 -0.64 12.93 -18.84
CA GLN A 139 -1.86 12.13 -18.67
C GLN A 139 -2.86 12.73 -17.68
N LEU A 140 -2.53 13.83 -16.98
CA LEU A 140 -3.30 14.35 -15.84
C LEU A 140 -4.79 14.57 -16.11
N HIS A 141 -5.14 14.98 -17.32
CA HIS A 141 -6.53 15.28 -17.72
C HIS A 141 -7.27 14.10 -18.38
N LYS A 142 -6.61 12.95 -18.52
CA LYS A 142 -7.23 11.75 -19.11
C LYS A 142 -8.00 10.95 -18.07
N LEU A 143 -9.01 10.22 -18.53
CA LEU A 143 -9.69 9.19 -17.74
C LEU A 143 -8.86 7.90 -17.71
N PRO A 144 -8.98 7.06 -16.66
CA PRO A 144 -8.26 5.79 -16.55
C PRO A 144 -8.40 4.85 -17.74
N ALA A 145 -9.56 4.88 -18.43
CA ALA A 145 -9.82 4.06 -19.60
C ALA A 145 -8.90 4.39 -20.81
N ALA A 146 -8.38 5.61 -20.88
CA ALA A 146 -7.47 6.06 -21.95
C ALA A 146 -5.99 5.78 -21.65
N LEU A 147 -5.68 5.14 -20.53
CA LEU A 147 -4.30 4.87 -20.09
C LEU A 147 -3.88 3.44 -20.41
N SER A 148 -2.59 3.23 -20.67
CA SER A 148 -1.97 1.89 -20.67
C SER A 148 -2.01 1.28 -19.26
N VAL A 149 -1.78 -0.03 -19.15
CA VAL A 149 -1.71 -0.72 -17.85
C VAL A 149 -0.62 -0.12 -16.98
N GLY A 150 0.59 0.11 -17.54
CA GLY A 150 1.71 0.72 -16.82
C GLY A 150 1.41 2.15 -16.37
N GLN A 151 0.74 2.96 -17.20
CA GLN A 151 0.33 4.31 -16.81
C GLN A 151 -0.69 4.27 -15.67
N ARG A 152 -1.70 3.39 -15.72
CA ARG A 152 -2.64 3.21 -14.61
C ARG A 152 -1.94 2.83 -13.31
N GLN A 153 -0.93 1.97 -13.40
CA GLN A 153 -0.17 1.54 -12.23
C GLN A 153 0.64 2.71 -11.64
N ARG A 154 1.29 3.53 -12.47
CA ARG A 154 1.98 4.75 -12.02
C ARG A 154 1.03 5.76 -11.37
N VAL A 155 -0.18 5.92 -11.90
CA VAL A 155 -1.24 6.75 -11.26
C VAL A 155 -1.63 6.19 -9.89
N SER A 156 -1.75 4.87 -9.75
CA SER A 156 -2.05 4.22 -8.47
C SER A 156 -0.94 4.47 -7.43
N ILE A 157 0.32 4.40 -7.85
CA ILE A 157 1.48 4.73 -7.01
C ILE A 157 1.43 6.21 -6.59
N ALA A 158 1.22 7.14 -7.54
CA ALA A 158 1.08 8.55 -7.25
C ALA A 158 -0.02 8.81 -6.20
N ARG A 159 -1.19 8.20 -6.36
CA ARG A 159 -2.31 8.32 -5.42
C ARG A 159 -1.96 7.79 -4.03
N ALA A 160 -1.26 6.65 -3.97
CA ALA A 160 -0.85 6.06 -2.70
C ALA A 160 0.13 6.93 -1.93
N LEU A 161 0.94 7.74 -2.62
CA LEU A 161 1.95 8.62 -2.04
C LEU A 161 1.48 10.07 -1.81
N ALA A 162 0.41 10.50 -2.46
CA ALA A 162 0.02 11.91 -2.56
C ALA A 162 -0.27 12.58 -1.22
N HIS A 163 -0.78 11.84 -0.24
CA HIS A 163 -1.10 12.38 1.10
C HIS A 163 0.05 12.31 2.10
N GLY A 164 1.24 11.83 1.68
CA GLY A 164 2.41 11.72 2.55
C GLY A 164 2.29 10.60 3.60
N PRO A 165 1.93 9.36 3.22
CA PRO A 165 1.80 8.26 4.17
C PRO A 165 3.14 7.90 4.79
N SER A 166 3.12 7.28 5.98
CA SER A 166 4.34 6.73 6.61
C SER A 166 4.67 5.32 6.11
N ILE A 167 3.68 4.61 5.56
CA ILE A 167 3.80 3.24 5.08
C ILE A 167 3.10 3.13 3.73
N VAL A 168 3.77 2.51 2.76
CA VAL A 168 3.17 2.13 1.48
C VAL A 168 3.17 0.61 1.37
N LEU A 169 2.00 0.06 1.14
CA LEU A 169 1.75 -1.35 0.88
C LEU A 169 1.45 -1.51 -0.62
N ALA A 170 2.09 -2.45 -1.29
CA ALA A 170 1.87 -2.71 -2.70
C ALA A 170 1.62 -4.20 -2.93
N ASP A 171 0.46 -4.54 -3.49
CA ASP A 171 0.07 -5.91 -3.78
C ASP A 171 0.27 -6.19 -5.27
N GLU A 172 1.29 -7.01 -5.59
CA GLU A 172 1.65 -7.43 -6.96
C GLU A 172 1.65 -6.24 -7.96
N PRO A 173 2.36 -5.12 -7.67
CA PRO A 173 2.20 -3.87 -8.44
C PRO A 173 2.67 -3.98 -9.89
N THR A 174 3.29 -5.07 -10.28
CA THR A 174 3.86 -5.29 -11.62
C THR A 174 3.32 -6.53 -12.33
N ALA A 175 2.40 -7.28 -11.72
CA ALA A 175 1.94 -8.58 -12.22
C ALA A 175 1.30 -8.56 -13.63
N SER A 176 0.77 -7.40 -14.06
CA SER A 176 0.10 -7.25 -15.37
C SER A 176 0.95 -6.48 -16.39
N LEU A 177 2.26 -6.33 -16.13
CA LEU A 177 3.18 -5.57 -16.96
C LEU A 177 4.17 -6.52 -17.68
N ASP A 178 4.61 -6.09 -18.85
CA ASP A 178 5.78 -6.72 -19.47
C ASP A 178 7.05 -6.46 -18.65
N PRO A 179 8.13 -7.24 -18.82
CA PRO A 179 9.31 -7.19 -17.97
C PRO A 179 9.96 -5.79 -17.89
N LEU A 180 9.99 -5.04 -18.99
CA LEU A 180 10.61 -3.72 -19.03
C LEU A 180 9.80 -2.70 -18.23
N ASN A 181 8.49 -2.67 -18.44
CA ASN A 181 7.59 -1.80 -17.68
C ASN A 181 7.49 -2.22 -16.21
N ALA A 182 7.56 -3.51 -15.90
CA ALA A 182 7.59 -4.01 -14.53
C ALA A 182 8.82 -3.47 -13.77
N GLU A 183 9.99 -3.57 -14.39
CA GLU A 183 11.22 -3.04 -13.79
C GLU A 183 11.14 -1.54 -13.57
N ARG A 184 10.68 -0.77 -14.58
CA ARG A 184 10.53 0.68 -14.49
C ARG A 184 9.57 1.10 -13.38
N VAL A 185 8.39 0.46 -13.30
CA VAL A 185 7.38 0.77 -12.27
C VAL A 185 7.91 0.44 -10.87
N MET A 186 8.60 -0.69 -10.70
CA MET A 186 9.18 -1.07 -9.42
C MET A 186 10.26 -0.08 -8.97
N GLN A 187 11.17 0.31 -9.87
CA GLN A 187 12.21 1.30 -9.61
C GLN A 187 11.61 2.65 -9.19
N LEU A 188 10.60 3.14 -9.92
CA LEU A 188 9.92 4.39 -9.59
C LEU A 188 9.24 4.34 -8.22
N LEU A 189 8.56 3.23 -7.90
CA LEU A 189 7.91 3.03 -6.60
C LEU A 189 8.93 3.05 -5.45
N VAL A 190 10.04 2.33 -5.59
CA VAL A 190 11.08 2.26 -4.56
C VAL A 190 11.80 3.59 -4.41
N ALA A 191 12.16 4.26 -5.53
CA ALA A 191 12.80 5.58 -5.50
C ALA A 191 11.93 6.63 -4.79
N GLN A 192 10.62 6.65 -5.05
CA GLN A 192 9.70 7.56 -4.38
C GLN A 192 9.56 7.28 -2.88
N ALA A 193 9.58 6.00 -2.47
CA ALA A 193 9.56 5.63 -1.06
C ALA A 193 10.85 6.05 -0.34
N GLU A 194 12.00 5.86 -0.99
CA GLU A 194 13.33 6.24 -0.47
C GLU A 194 13.46 7.75 -0.31
N GLU A 195 13.14 8.53 -1.35
CA GLU A 195 13.19 10.00 -1.31
C GLU A 195 12.38 10.60 -0.16
N ARG A 196 11.27 9.94 0.20
CA ARG A 196 10.34 10.41 1.23
C ARG A 196 10.56 9.79 2.60
N GLY A 197 11.52 8.86 2.73
CA GLY A 197 11.75 8.10 3.97
C GLY A 197 10.58 7.21 4.39
N VAL A 198 9.73 6.82 3.45
CA VAL A 198 8.53 6.00 3.70
C VAL A 198 8.93 4.54 3.86
N CYS A 199 8.28 3.81 4.77
CA CYS A 199 8.36 2.36 4.81
C CYS A 199 7.57 1.78 3.62
N ILE A 200 8.20 0.93 2.82
CA ILE A 200 7.51 0.21 1.75
C ILE A 200 7.55 -1.30 1.98
N LEU A 201 6.41 -1.95 1.79
CA LEU A 201 6.27 -3.41 1.74
C LEU A 201 5.58 -3.80 0.43
N VAL A 202 6.31 -4.51 -0.43
CA VAL A 202 5.82 -4.99 -1.72
C VAL A 202 5.60 -6.49 -1.66
N ALA A 203 4.37 -6.93 -1.85
CA ALA A 203 4.08 -8.35 -2.10
C ALA A 203 4.31 -8.65 -3.59
N THR A 204 5.09 -9.67 -3.87
CA THR A 204 5.38 -10.11 -5.25
C THR A 204 5.74 -11.59 -5.29
N HIS A 205 5.57 -12.20 -6.44
CA HIS A 205 6.11 -13.54 -6.74
C HIS A 205 7.44 -13.47 -7.49
N ASP A 206 7.84 -12.27 -7.97
CA ASP A 206 9.13 -12.05 -8.66
C ASP A 206 10.20 -11.54 -7.67
N GLU A 207 10.87 -12.49 -7.04
CA GLU A 207 11.97 -12.20 -6.11
C GLU A 207 13.15 -11.53 -6.81
N ALA A 208 13.43 -11.91 -8.05
CA ALA A 208 14.55 -11.36 -8.80
C ALA A 208 14.34 -9.86 -9.10
N LEU A 209 13.12 -9.48 -9.50
CA LEU A 209 12.73 -8.09 -9.70
C LEU A 209 12.80 -7.29 -8.39
N ALA A 210 12.29 -7.85 -7.29
CA ALA A 210 12.32 -7.21 -5.98
C ALA A 210 13.77 -6.90 -5.54
N ARG A 211 14.67 -7.88 -5.68
CA ARG A 211 16.10 -7.71 -5.35
C ARG A 211 16.79 -6.67 -6.23
N ARG A 212 16.55 -6.69 -7.56
CA ARG A 212 17.11 -5.67 -8.47
C ARG A 212 16.63 -4.27 -8.14
N ALA A 213 15.41 -4.12 -7.63
CA ALA A 213 14.86 -2.85 -7.19
C ALA A 213 15.36 -2.40 -5.79
N GLY A 214 16.19 -3.19 -5.10
CA GLY A 214 16.75 -2.86 -3.79
C GLY A 214 15.82 -3.13 -2.61
N LEU A 215 14.82 -4.00 -2.77
CA LEU A 215 14.00 -4.51 -1.67
C LEU A 215 14.72 -5.65 -0.94
N GLN A 216 14.52 -5.74 0.38
CA GLN A 216 15.09 -6.75 1.27
C GLN A 216 14.07 -7.84 1.58
#